data_19eab4b5fcdcfa88f6413b442d1a38eb
#
_entry.id   19eab4b5fcdcfa88f6413b442d1a38eb
#
_cell.length_a   1.000
_cell.length_b   1.000
_cell.length_c   1.000
_cell.angle_alpha   90.00
_cell.angle_beta   90.00
_cell.angle_gamma   90.00
#
_symmetry.space_group_name_H-M   'P 1'
#
loop_
_entity.id
_entity.type
_entity.pdbx_description
1 polymer ?
#
loop_
_entity_poly.entity_id
_entity_poly.type
_entity_poly.pdbx_seq_one_letter_code
_entity_poly.pdbx_strand_id
1 'polypeptide(L)'
;MNKFFIVIVALFIGFSSYSQRKYMKPEFAENWSKPSKHPDHIVLNFSNDPATSISITWRTSRDVSQAYGEIAISHENPKFTNQAITKKATTNTLRSSNVVSYWNYRNPDESLYSNINQNYHSVTFDDLNPNTVYAYRVGNGSIWSEWIQFKTASKSNDPFSFLYVGDAQNYILELWSRLIREGYKKDPNASFIIHAGDLVNDPHNEDQWHEWFKAGGWIHRSLPSLPVPGNHEYGPLYQDDLAEKVRKLSIQWNDQFTLPQNGVKGILETNYYVDYQGVRFVALNSNTMIKKQSEWLEEVLKNNPNKWTIAIFHHPVFSASRGRDNKTVREYWKPLFDKYKVDLALQGHDHSYTRGKVSPFEKNTLSGQNKKDLTGTVYVVSVSGGKMYQLKSNWDDYEAKRDKIGSQKQLFQVISIDGNKLLYKSFTALGELFDEFELVKNENGSNSIVQ
;
A
#
# COMPACT_ATOMS: atom_id res chain seq x y z
N MET A 1 -9.12 -48.28 -61.42
CA MET A 1 -9.81 -48.14 -60.15
C MET A 1 -8.88 -47.49 -59.16
N ASN A 2 -8.86 -46.16 -59.10
CA ASN A 2 -8.03 -45.41 -58.12
C ASN A 2 -8.96 -44.91 -57.00
N LYS A 3 -8.68 -45.41 -55.78
CA LYS A 3 -9.34 -44.93 -54.58
C LYS A 3 -8.60 -43.71 -54.03
N PHE A 4 -9.24 -42.55 -54.11
CA PHE A 4 -8.79 -41.35 -53.39
C PHE A 4 -9.14 -41.49 -51.90
N PHE A 5 -8.12 -41.44 -51.03
CA PHE A 5 -8.31 -41.24 -49.58
C PHE A 5 -8.30 -39.75 -49.32
N ILE A 6 -9.46 -39.22 -48.87
CA ILE A 6 -9.57 -37.87 -48.32
C ILE A 6 -9.20 -37.94 -46.85
N VAL A 7 -8.05 -37.34 -46.50
CA VAL A 7 -7.69 -37.12 -45.07
C VAL A 7 -8.29 -35.80 -44.63
N ILE A 8 -9.30 -35.84 -43.76
CA ILE A 8 -9.82 -34.65 -43.10
C ILE A 8 -8.93 -34.36 -41.89
N VAL A 9 -8.09 -33.33 -42.00
CA VAL A 9 -7.37 -32.75 -40.88
C VAL A 9 -8.29 -31.82 -40.13
N ALA A 10 -8.81 -32.27 -39.00
CA ALA A 10 -9.57 -31.42 -38.08
C ALA A 10 -8.57 -30.52 -37.31
N LEU A 11 -8.49 -29.26 -37.70
CA LEU A 11 -7.80 -28.23 -36.92
C LEU A 11 -8.62 -27.94 -35.64
N PHE A 12 -8.22 -28.48 -34.52
CA PHE A 12 -8.65 -28.03 -33.20
C PHE A 12 -8.01 -26.66 -32.93
N ILE A 13 -8.70 -25.59 -33.27
CA ILE A 13 -8.39 -24.27 -32.73
C ILE A 13 -8.88 -24.27 -31.28
N GLY A 14 -7.97 -24.57 -30.38
CA GLY A 14 -8.19 -24.38 -28.96
C GLY A 14 -8.31 -22.89 -28.67
N PHE A 15 -9.53 -22.37 -28.64
CA PHE A 15 -9.80 -21.10 -27.96
C PHE A 15 -9.59 -21.36 -26.45
N SER A 16 -8.41 -21.05 -25.96
CA SER A 16 -8.23 -20.82 -24.52
C SER A 16 -8.95 -19.52 -24.18
N SER A 17 -10.27 -19.61 -23.98
CA SER A 17 -10.99 -18.62 -23.22
C SER A 17 -10.41 -18.64 -21.81
N TYR A 18 -9.55 -17.69 -21.50
CA TYR A 18 -9.32 -17.29 -20.14
C TYR A 18 -10.65 -16.70 -19.64
N SER A 19 -11.54 -17.57 -19.25
CA SER A 19 -12.66 -17.22 -18.39
C SER A 19 -12.03 -16.63 -17.13
N GLN A 20 -12.11 -15.30 -16.96
CA GLN A 20 -11.92 -14.73 -15.63
C GLN A 20 -12.83 -15.52 -14.72
N ARG A 21 -12.28 -16.32 -13.80
CA ARG A 21 -13.08 -17.02 -12.81
C ARG A 21 -13.93 -15.96 -12.14
N LYS A 22 -15.25 -16.14 -12.24
CA LYS A 22 -16.18 -15.28 -11.54
C LYS A 22 -15.79 -15.30 -10.07
N TYR A 23 -15.57 -14.13 -9.48
CA TYR A 23 -15.31 -14.06 -8.04
C TYR A 23 -16.48 -14.72 -7.32
N MET A 24 -16.22 -15.78 -6.61
CA MET A 24 -17.22 -16.44 -5.79
C MET A 24 -16.94 -16.11 -4.33
N LYS A 25 -17.94 -15.53 -3.65
CA LYS A 25 -17.91 -15.41 -2.20
C LYS A 25 -17.61 -16.80 -1.60
N PRO A 26 -16.75 -16.89 -0.59
CA PRO A 26 -16.59 -18.13 0.14
C PRO A 26 -17.97 -18.58 0.65
N GLU A 27 -18.44 -19.76 0.25
CA GLU A 27 -19.79 -20.28 0.56
C GLU A 27 -20.07 -20.50 2.05
N PHE A 28 -19.05 -20.46 2.91
CA PHE A 28 -19.19 -20.96 4.27
C PHE A 28 -19.73 -19.96 5.28
N ALA A 29 -20.12 -18.75 4.88
CA ALA A 29 -20.83 -17.91 5.82
C ALA A 29 -21.58 -16.76 5.16
N GLU A 30 -22.88 -16.80 5.19
CA GLU A 30 -23.75 -15.66 4.89
C GLU A 30 -23.36 -14.38 5.67
N ASN A 31 -22.59 -14.54 6.73
CA ASN A 31 -22.27 -13.47 7.68
C ASN A 31 -20.77 -13.27 7.93
N TRP A 32 -19.89 -13.86 7.12
CA TRP A 32 -18.46 -13.86 7.41
C TRP A 32 -17.81 -12.46 7.41
N SER A 33 -18.33 -11.54 6.62
CA SER A 33 -17.88 -10.14 6.54
C SER A 33 -18.67 -9.19 7.44
N LYS A 34 -19.77 -9.66 8.06
CA LYS A 34 -20.59 -8.82 8.92
C LYS A 34 -19.87 -8.52 10.24
N PRO A 35 -19.89 -7.25 10.68
CA PRO A 35 -19.30 -6.88 11.94
C PRO A 35 -20.05 -7.52 13.12
N SER A 36 -19.31 -7.92 14.14
CA SER A 36 -19.83 -8.44 15.42
C SER A 36 -19.44 -7.55 16.58
N LYS A 37 -19.78 -7.95 17.80
CA LYS A 37 -19.27 -7.26 19.01
C LYS A 37 -17.79 -7.52 19.25
N HIS A 38 -17.23 -8.56 18.60
CA HIS A 38 -15.80 -8.85 18.65
C HIS A 38 -15.04 -7.94 17.70
N PRO A 39 -13.92 -7.32 18.12
CA PRO A 39 -13.12 -6.46 17.26
C PRO A 39 -12.57 -7.21 16.02
N ASP A 40 -12.77 -6.63 14.84
CA ASP A 40 -12.15 -7.08 13.61
C ASP A 40 -11.57 -5.87 12.83
N HIS A 41 -11.02 -6.06 11.63
CA HIS A 41 -10.33 -5.02 10.84
C HIS A 41 -9.29 -4.23 11.65
N ILE A 42 -8.61 -4.91 12.60
CA ILE A 42 -7.60 -4.26 13.43
C ILE A 42 -6.37 -3.95 12.58
N VAL A 43 -5.95 -2.68 12.59
CA VAL A 43 -4.76 -2.21 11.87
C VAL A 43 -3.99 -1.20 12.70
N LEU A 44 -2.66 -1.25 12.60
CA LEU A 44 -1.76 -0.24 13.14
C LEU A 44 -1.41 0.80 12.07
N ASN A 45 -1.35 2.07 12.48
CA ASN A 45 -0.86 3.16 11.64
C ASN A 45 0.06 4.09 12.42
N PHE A 46 0.95 4.77 11.72
CA PHE A 46 1.64 5.95 12.25
C PHE A 46 0.78 7.18 11.97
N SER A 47 0.32 7.86 13.01
CA SER A 47 -0.40 9.15 12.88
C SER A 47 0.45 10.34 13.33
N ASN A 48 1.43 10.09 14.20
CA ASN A 48 2.37 11.04 14.76
C ASN A 48 3.81 10.50 14.65
N ASP A 49 4.69 10.86 15.58
CA ASP A 49 6.06 10.36 15.65
C ASP A 49 6.10 8.84 15.91
N PRO A 50 6.62 8.01 14.98
CA PRO A 50 6.70 6.56 15.14
C PRO A 50 7.54 6.08 16.32
N ALA A 51 8.40 6.93 16.86
CA ALA A 51 9.23 6.59 18.01
C ALA A 51 8.46 6.68 19.34
N THR A 52 7.40 7.46 19.39
CA THR A 52 6.69 7.77 20.64
C THR A 52 5.19 7.61 20.56
N SER A 53 4.64 7.20 19.42
CA SER A 53 3.20 7.03 19.25
C SER A 53 2.82 5.88 18.34
N ILE A 54 1.60 5.38 18.51
CA ILE A 54 0.95 4.41 17.62
C ILE A 54 -0.56 4.63 17.60
N SER A 55 -1.16 4.52 16.44
CA SER A 55 -2.61 4.54 16.27
C SER A 55 -3.12 3.16 15.92
N ILE A 56 -4.25 2.79 16.53
CA ILE A 56 -4.91 1.50 16.31
C ILE A 56 -6.35 1.79 15.91
N THR A 57 -6.77 1.21 14.81
CA THR A 57 -8.14 1.30 14.31
C THR A 57 -8.74 -0.10 14.21
N TRP A 58 -10.03 -0.24 14.49
CA TRP A 58 -10.76 -1.50 14.37
C TRP A 58 -12.25 -1.28 14.14
N ARG A 59 -12.93 -2.33 13.71
CA ARG A 59 -14.37 -2.34 13.43
C ARG A 59 -15.12 -3.20 14.45
N THR A 60 -16.37 -2.83 14.73
CA THR A 60 -17.37 -3.66 15.45
C THR A 60 -18.77 -3.44 14.89
N SER A 61 -19.74 -4.25 15.35
CA SER A 61 -21.16 -3.98 15.13
C SER A 61 -21.58 -2.70 15.88
N ARG A 62 -22.67 -2.10 15.44
CA ARG A 62 -23.25 -0.89 16.05
C ARG A 62 -23.64 -1.02 17.52
N ASP A 63 -23.80 -2.23 18.01
CA ASP A 63 -24.12 -2.48 19.42
C ASP A 63 -23.00 -2.05 20.37
N VAL A 64 -21.78 -1.86 19.85
CA VAL A 64 -20.63 -1.38 20.62
C VAL A 64 -20.50 0.13 20.49
N SER A 65 -21.17 0.86 21.36
CA SER A 65 -21.13 2.33 21.38
C SER A 65 -19.93 2.92 22.10
N GLN A 66 -19.24 2.15 22.92
CA GLN A 66 -18.02 2.54 23.64
C GLN A 66 -16.96 1.47 23.46
N ALA A 67 -15.74 1.90 23.18
CA ALA A 67 -14.62 1.03 22.96
C ALA A 67 -13.34 1.58 23.60
N TYR A 68 -12.37 0.71 23.81
CA TYR A 68 -11.14 1.00 24.54
C TYR A 68 -9.97 0.26 23.90
N GLY A 69 -8.79 0.86 23.97
CA GLY A 69 -7.52 0.19 23.78
C GLY A 69 -6.78 0.05 25.09
N GLU A 70 -6.07 -1.04 25.26
CA GLU A 70 -5.11 -1.25 26.35
C GLU A 70 -3.73 -1.46 25.77
N ILE A 71 -2.71 -0.91 26.44
CA ILE A 71 -1.31 -1.04 26.04
C ILE A 71 -0.41 -1.18 27.27
N ALA A 72 0.62 -2.02 27.14
CA ALA A 72 1.67 -2.16 28.14
C ALA A 72 3.01 -2.43 27.46
N ILE A 73 4.12 -2.15 28.14
CA ILE A 73 5.43 -2.67 27.70
C ILE A 73 5.37 -4.20 27.75
N SER A 74 5.72 -4.82 26.63
CA SER A 74 5.69 -6.28 26.54
C SER A 74 6.83 -6.90 27.34
N HIS A 75 6.52 -7.99 28.03
CA HIS A 75 7.47 -8.73 28.85
C HIS A 75 7.19 -10.24 28.74
N GLU A 76 8.21 -11.08 28.94
CA GLU A 76 8.04 -12.54 28.93
C GLU A 76 7.10 -13.07 30.02
N ASN A 77 7.01 -12.33 31.14
CA ASN A 77 6.05 -12.66 32.19
C ASN A 77 4.63 -12.18 31.79
N PRO A 78 3.63 -13.04 31.67
CA PRO A 78 2.28 -12.64 31.28
C PRO A 78 1.59 -11.65 32.22
N LYS A 79 2.13 -11.42 33.43
CA LYS A 79 1.65 -10.39 34.36
C LYS A 79 1.89 -8.96 33.90
N PHE A 80 2.58 -8.74 32.74
CA PHE A 80 2.69 -7.42 32.13
C PHE A 80 1.31 -6.79 31.91
N THR A 81 0.27 -7.60 31.70
CA THR A 81 -1.11 -7.16 31.54
C THR A 81 -1.66 -6.38 32.71
N ASN A 82 -1.10 -6.57 33.92
CA ASN A 82 -1.49 -5.82 35.13
C ASN A 82 -1.00 -4.36 35.11
N GLN A 83 -0.09 -4.03 34.20
CA GLN A 83 0.48 -2.68 34.04
C GLN A 83 -0.13 -1.97 32.82
N ALA A 84 -1.14 -2.56 32.18
CA ALA A 84 -1.74 -1.99 31.00
C ALA A 84 -2.45 -0.67 31.29
N ILE A 85 -2.19 0.30 30.44
CA ILE A 85 -2.89 1.59 30.45
C ILE A 85 -4.09 1.46 29.52
N THR A 86 -5.28 1.79 30.04
CA THR A 86 -6.54 1.80 29.27
C THR A 86 -6.81 3.21 28.76
N LYS A 87 -7.10 3.36 27.47
CA LYS A 87 -7.52 4.61 26.84
C LYS A 87 -8.86 4.40 26.14
N LYS A 88 -9.80 5.33 26.33
CA LYS A 88 -11.08 5.32 25.59
C LYS A 88 -10.83 5.65 24.13
N ALA A 89 -11.44 4.89 23.23
CA ALA A 89 -11.38 5.11 21.81
C ALA A 89 -12.41 6.16 21.34
N THR A 90 -12.09 6.83 20.26
CA THR A 90 -13.07 7.55 19.45
C THR A 90 -13.89 6.54 18.67
N THR A 91 -15.21 6.73 18.61
CA THR A 91 -16.13 5.85 17.88
C THR A 91 -16.86 6.63 16.82
N ASN A 92 -16.70 6.23 15.56
CA ASN A 92 -17.42 6.75 14.41
C ASN A 92 -18.42 5.73 13.92
N THR A 93 -19.66 6.14 13.68
CA THR A 93 -20.68 5.28 13.09
C THR A 93 -20.75 5.52 11.59
N LEU A 94 -20.37 4.51 10.82
CA LEU A 94 -20.55 4.52 9.39
C LEU A 94 -21.89 3.87 9.03
N ARG A 95 -22.80 4.67 8.45
CA ARG A 95 -24.08 4.20 7.95
C ARG A 95 -24.34 4.74 6.55
N SER A 96 -24.50 3.86 5.60
CA SER A 96 -24.91 4.21 4.25
C SER A 96 -25.79 3.11 3.66
N SER A 97 -26.82 3.49 2.93
CA SER A 97 -27.76 2.59 2.27
C SER A 97 -27.68 2.77 0.75
N ASN A 98 -27.97 1.72 0.01
CA ASN A 98 -27.94 1.75 -1.46
C ASN A 98 -26.58 2.17 -2.03
N VAL A 99 -25.51 1.71 -1.40
CA VAL A 99 -24.14 1.94 -1.89
C VAL A 99 -23.93 1.11 -3.14
N VAL A 100 -23.50 1.75 -4.22
CA VAL A 100 -23.30 1.12 -5.52
C VAL A 100 -22.00 0.32 -5.53
N SER A 101 -22.05 -0.90 -6.04
CA SER A 101 -20.85 -1.65 -6.39
C SER A 101 -20.46 -1.33 -7.84
N TYR A 102 -19.43 -0.51 -8.00
CA TYR A 102 -19.04 0.07 -9.30
C TYR A 102 -18.53 -0.98 -10.29
N TRP A 103 -17.82 -1.96 -9.81
CA TRP A 103 -17.21 -2.98 -10.68
C TRP A 103 -18.17 -4.11 -11.04
N ASN A 104 -19.20 -4.37 -10.21
CA ASN A 104 -20.31 -5.24 -10.55
C ASN A 104 -21.31 -4.57 -11.51
N TYR A 105 -21.21 -3.26 -11.70
CA TYR A 105 -22.02 -2.51 -12.67
C TYR A 105 -21.95 -3.09 -14.10
N ARG A 106 -20.91 -3.83 -14.43
CA ARG A 106 -20.79 -4.55 -15.71
C ARG A 106 -21.55 -5.87 -15.76
N ASN A 107 -22.12 -6.31 -14.63
CA ASN A 107 -22.95 -7.51 -14.50
C ASN A 107 -24.31 -7.11 -13.91
N PRO A 108 -25.27 -6.64 -14.72
CA PRO A 108 -26.55 -6.10 -14.24
C PRO A 108 -27.47 -7.11 -13.56
N ASP A 109 -27.15 -8.41 -13.58
CA ASP A 109 -27.96 -9.47 -12.99
C ASP A 109 -27.62 -9.75 -11.50
N GLU A 110 -26.61 -9.08 -10.93
CA GLU A 110 -26.25 -9.21 -9.52
C GLU A 110 -26.72 -7.99 -8.73
N SER A 111 -27.15 -8.20 -7.47
CA SER A 111 -27.50 -7.13 -6.54
C SER A 111 -26.38 -6.09 -6.44
N LEU A 112 -26.57 -4.93 -7.07
CA LEU A 112 -25.60 -3.86 -7.21
C LEU A 112 -25.48 -2.96 -5.98
N TYR A 113 -26.28 -3.23 -4.95
CA TYR A 113 -26.39 -2.34 -3.79
C TYR A 113 -26.06 -3.06 -2.50
N SER A 114 -25.32 -2.40 -1.65
CA SER A 114 -25.04 -2.85 -0.30
C SER A 114 -25.45 -1.80 0.73
N ASN A 115 -25.62 -2.26 1.97
CA ASN A 115 -25.84 -1.39 3.12
C ASN A 115 -24.67 -1.55 4.09
N ILE A 116 -24.07 -0.43 4.46
CA ILE A 116 -23.01 -0.36 5.44
C ILE A 116 -23.61 0.16 6.74
N ASN A 117 -23.40 -0.55 7.85
CA ASN A 117 -23.98 -0.20 9.13
C ASN A 117 -23.13 -0.75 10.29
N GLN A 118 -22.08 -0.04 10.65
CA GLN A 118 -21.08 -0.50 11.60
C GLN A 118 -20.43 0.65 12.36
N ASN A 119 -19.69 0.34 13.41
CA ASN A 119 -18.85 1.27 14.12
C ASN A 119 -17.37 1.00 13.81
N TYR A 120 -16.64 2.08 13.59
CA TYR A 120 -15.18 2.09 13.62
C TYR A 120 -14.71 2.79 14.88
N HIS A 121 -13.62 2.29 15.41
CA HIS A 121 -13.02 2.81 16.63
C HIS A 121 -11.56 3.11 16.37
N SER A 122 -11.07 4.20 16.94
CA SER A 122 -9.65 4.54 16.84
C SER A 122 -9.12 5.00 18.20
N VAL A 123 -7.89 4.62 18.50
CA VAL A 123 -7.16 5.10 19.67
C VAL A 123 -5.71 5.34 19.29
N THR A 124 -5.17 6.48 19.72
CA THR A 124 -3.74 6.78 19.57
C THR A 124 -3.12 6.77 20.97
N PHE A 125 -2.06 6.01 21.13
CA PHE A 125 -1.20 6.04 22.31
C PHE A 125 0.01 6.90 21.99
N ASP A 126 0.24 7.89 22.82
CA ASP A 126 1.33 8.84 22.76
C ASP A 126 2.26 8.63 23.97
N ASP A 127 3.39 9.34 24.03
CA ASP A 127 4.37 9.27 25.11
C ASP A 127 4.97 7.87 25.35
N LEU A 128 5.00 7.06 24.27
CA LEU A 128 5.63 5.75 24.30
C LEU A 128 7.17 5.87 24.34
N ASN A 129 7.83 4.87 24.93
CA ASN A 129 9.28 4.77 24.91
C ASN A 129 9.76 4.37 23.50
N PRO A 130 10.78 5.04 22.94
CA PRO A 130 11.39 4.64 21.69
C PRO A 130 12.04 3.26 21.76
N ASN A 131 12.18 2.59 20.61
CA ASN A 131 12.84 1.29 20.45
C ASN A 131 12.35 0.21 21.43
N THR A 132 11.06 0.25 21.79
CA THR A 132 10.45 -0.58 22.84
C THR A 132 9.37 -1.46 22.26
N VAL A 133 9.32 -2.72 22.67
CA VAL A 133 8.24 -3.64 22.33
C VAL A 133 7.06 -3.42 23.27
N TYR A 134 5.92 -3.12 22.71
CA TYR A 134 4.65 -3.00 23.40
C TYR A 134 3.71 -4.14 23.04
N ALA A 135 2.83 -4.49 23.95
CA ALA A 135 1.67 -5.32 23.67
C ALA A 135 0.40 -4.48 23.87
N TYR A 136 -0.56 -4.62 22.97
CA TYR A 136 -1.86 -3.95 23.05
C TYR A 136 -3.00 -4.92 22.77
N ARG A 137 -4.20 -4.54 23.17
CA ARG A 137 -5.46 -5.15 22.74
C ARG A 137 -6.55 -4.08 22.64
N VAL A 138 -7.57 -4.38 21.86
CA VAL A 138 -8.72 -3.48 21.65
C VAL A 138 -10.03 -4.19 21.94
N GLY A 139 -11.05 -3.46 22.37
CA GLY A 139 -12.33 -4.06 22.71
C GLY A 139 -13.32 -3.07 23.29
N ASN A 140 -14.36 -3.59 23.98
CA ASN A 140 -15.42 -2.79 24.58
C ASN A 140 -15.45 -2.85 26.12
N GLY A 141 -14.38 -3.33 26.74
CA GLY A 141 -14.29 -3.54 28.18
C GLY A 141 -14.73 -4.92 28.65
N SER A 142 -15.56 -5.64 27.88
CA SER A 142 -15.99 -7.01 28.15
C SER A 142 -15.50 -8.02 27.13
N ILE A 143 -15.50 -7.62 25.86
CA ILE A 143 -15.02 -8.43 24.72
C ILE A 143 -13.76 -7.75 24.19
N TRP A 144 -12.65 -8.49 24.16
CA TRP A 144 -11.35 -8.00 23.75
C TRP A 144 -10.78 -8.83 22.61
N SER A 145 -9.90 -8.21 21.82
CA SER A 145 -8.98 -8.94 20.93
C SER A 145 -7.94 -9.72 21.77
N GLU A 146 -7.12 -10.51 21.08
CA GLU A 146 -5.88 -11.02 21.63
C GLU A 146 -4.90 -9.88 22.00
N TRP A 147 -3.89 -10.17 22.83
CA TRP A 147 -2.74 -9.29 23.01
C TRP A 147 -1.82 -9.39 21.78
N ILE A 148 -1.51 -8.26 21.19
CA ILE A 148 -0.76 -8.13 19.94
C ILE A 148 0.48 -7.29 20.20
N GLN A 149 1.62 -7.70 19.66
CA GLN A 149 2.89 -6.98 19.85
C GLN A 149 3.24 -6.14 18.64
N PHE A 150 3.84 -4.97 18.91
CA PHE A 150 4.53 -4.14 17.94
C PHE A 150 5.75 -3.48 18.60
N LYS A 151 6.63 -2.89 17.79
CA LYS A 151 7.79 -2.18 18.28
C LYS A 151 7.77 -0.72 17.82
N THR A 152 8.01 0.23 18.74
CA THR A 152 8.19 1.64 18.40
C THR A 152 9.52 1.85 17.67
N ALA A 153 9.59 2.86 16.79
CA ALA A 153 10.83 3.25 16.13
C ALA A 153 11.89 3.72 17.14
N SER A 154 13.15 3.65 16.76
CA SER A 154 14.23 4.32 17.46
C SER A 154 14.21 5.83 17.18
N LYS A 155 14.71 6.65 18.10
CA LYS A 155 15.04 8.06 17.85
C LYS A 155 16.36 8.25 17.08
N SER A 156 17.17 7.20 17.01
CA SER A 156 18.42 7.16 16.25
C SER A 156 18.14 6.69 14.81
N ASN A 157 19.10 6.93 13.92
CA ASN A 157 19.05 6.41 12.55
C ASN A 157 19.55 4.94 12.51
N ASP A 158 18.97 4.10 13.38
CA ASP A 158 19.32 2.68 13.45
C ASP A 158 18.87 1.97 12.16
N PRO A 159 19.58 0.90 11.75
CA PRO A 159 19.17 0.10 10.59
C PRO A 159 17.77 -0.47 10.76
N PHE A 160 16.99 -0.49 9.67
CA PHE A 160 15.67 -1.09 9.64
C PHE A 160 15.30 -1.59 8.23
N SER A 161 14.26 -2.38 8.16
CA SER A 161 13.65 -2.84 6.91
C SER A 161 12.15 -2.66 6.92
N PHE A 162 11.56 -2.66 5.75
CA PHE A 162 10.11 -2.57 5.57
C PHE A 162 9.65 -3.35 4.33
N LEU A 163 8.39 -3.72 4.33
CA LEU A 163 7.75 -4.36 3.18
C LEU A 163 7.11 -3.32 2.28
N TYR A 164 7.16 -3.54 0.97
CA TYR A 164 6.38 -2.78 -0.01
C TYR A 164 5.55 -3.73 -0.87
N VAL A 165 4.26 -3.40 -0.98
CA VAL A 165 3.26 -4.09 -1.80
C VAL A 165 2.36 -3.05 -2.49
N GLY A 166 1.74 -3.40 -3.59
CA GLY A 166 0.75 -2.57 -4.29
C GLY A 166 -0.25 -3.44 -5.02
N ASP A 167 -1.41 -2.86 -5.38
CA ASP A 167 -2.42 -3.52 -6.21
C ASP A 167 -2.85 -4.90 -5.67
N ALA A 168 -3.26 -4.96 -4.39
CA ALA A 168 -3.76 -6.19 -3.77
C ALA A 168 -5.07 -6.66 -4.40
N GLN A 169 -5.80 -5.75 -5.04
CA GLN A 169 -7.10 -5.95 -5.67
C GLN A 169 -7.18 -7.21 -6.55
N ASN A 170 -8.38 -7.75 -6.69
CA ASN A 170 -8.76 -8.97 -7.35
C ASN A 170 -8.17 -10.25 -6.72
N TYR A 171 -9.07 -11.10 -6.24
CA TYR A 171 -8.70 -12.35 -5.55
C TYR A 171 -7.86 -12.09 -4.29
N ILE A 172 -8.25 -11.08 -3.49
CA ILE A 172 -7.49 -10.60 -2.34
C ILE A 172 -7.25 -11.75 -1.35
N LEU A 173 -8.33 -12.39 -0.88
CA LEU A 173 -8.22 -13.48 0.07
C LEU A 173 -7.54 -14.72 -0.53
N GLU A 174 -7.80 -15.01 -1.80
CA GLU A 174 -7.32 -16.22 -2.47
C GLU A 174 -5.84 -16.14 -2.87
N LEU A 175 -5.40 -15.00 -3.41
CA LEU A 175 -4.08 -14.87 -4.01
C LEU A 175 -3.16 -13.90 -3.26
N TRP A 176 -3.66 -12.74 -2.83
CA TRP A 176 -2.81 -11.78 -2.13
C TRP A 176 -2.44 -12.27 -0.72
N SER A 177 -3.31 -13.04 -0.07
CA SER A 177 -3.03 -13.59 1.26
C SER A 177 -1.76 -14.46 1.32
N ARG A 178 -1.48 -15.24 0.28
CA ARG A 178 -0.25 -16.06 0.22
C ARG A 178 1.00 -15.19 0.06
N LEU A 179 0.87 -14.09 -0.69
CA LEU A 179 1.98 -13.19 -0.97
C LEU A 179 2.39 -12.40 0.27
N ILE A 180 1.43 -11.79 0.98
CA ILE A 180 1.74 -11.00 2.19
C ILE A 180 2.34 -11.87 3.30
N ARG A 181 1.91 -13.14 3.40
CA ARG A 181 2.49 -14.12 4.33
C ARG A 181 3.92 -14.50 3.95
N GLU A 182 4.20 -14.69 2.66
CA GLU A 182 5.56 -14.95 2.19
C GLU A 182 6.46 -13.72 2.41
N GLY A 183 5.92 -12.49 2.22
CA GLY A 183 6.61 -11.25 2.54
C GLY A 183 7.01 -11.18 4.01
N TYR A 184 6.09 -11.42 4.92
CA TYR A 184 6.38 -11.47 6.35
C TYR A 184 7.39 -12.58 6.72
N LYS A 185 7.24 -13.76 6.14
CA LYS A 185 8.17 -14.88 6.36
C LYS A 185 9.59 -14.54 5.88
N LYS A 186 9.70 -13.75 4.78
CA LYS A 186 10.98 -13.33 4.22
C LYS A 186 11.69 -12.31 5.10
N ASP A 187 10.91 -11.41 5.72
CA ASP A 187 11.42 -10.42 6.66
C ASP A 187 10.47 -10.28 7.88
N PRO A 188 10.60 -11.17 8.87
CA PRO A 188 9.75 -11.13 10.06
C PRO A 188 10.06 -9.96 10.99
N ASN A 189 11.18 -9.25 10.76
CA ASN A 189 11.59 -8.08 11.51
C ASN A 189 11.29 -6.76 10.79
N ALA A 190 10.56 -6.80 9.69
CA ALA A 190 10.09 -5.59 9.00
C ALA A 190 9.39 -4.65 9.97
N SER A 191 9.71 -3.37 9.89
CA SER A 191 9.19 -2.35 10.82
C SER A 191 7.77 -1.92 10.49
N PHE A 192 7.38 -1.94 9.22
CA PHE A 192 6.06 -1.55 8.72
C PHE A 192 5.85 -2.04 7.28
N ILE A 193 4.65 -1.79 6.74
CA ILE A 193 4.28 -2.15 5.36
C ILE A 193 3.81 -0.91 4.61
N ILE A 194 4.35 -0.70 3.41
CA ILE A 194 3.88 0.28 2.43
C ILE A 194 2.89 -0.40 1.49
N HIS A 195 1.73 0.23 1.29
CA HIS A 195 0.71 -0.19 0.31
C HIS A 195 0.54 0.91 -0.75
N ALA A 196 0.99 0.65 -1.97
CA ALA A 196 0.98 1.63 -3.06
C ALA A 196 -0.35 1.70 -3.83
N GLY A 197 -1.46 1.63 -3.10
CA GLY A 197 -2.81 1.79 -3.63
C GLY A 197 -3.45 0.53 -4.22
N ASP A 198 -4.71 0.65 -4.61
CA ASP A 198 -5.56 -0.42 -5.12
C ASP A 198 -5.60 -1.62 -4.14
N LEU A 199 -5.95 -1.34 -2.88
CA LEU A 199 -6.07 -2.33 -1.81
C LEU A 199 -7.25 -3.25 -2.06
N VAL A 200 -8.35 -2.66 -2.57
CA VAL A 200 -9.60 -3.33 -2.96
C VAL A 200 -9.92 -3.03 -4.42
N ASN A 201 -10.81 -3.81 -5.04
CA ASN A 201 -11.22 -3.55 -6.42
C ASN A 201 -12.40 -2.58 -6.50
N ASP A 202 -13.24 -2.54 -5.46
CA ASP A 202 -14.40 -1.65 -5.35
C ASP A 202 -14.32 -0.86 -4.04
N PRO A 203 -14.27 0.50 -4.10
CA PRO A 203 -13.96 1.34 -2.94
C PRO A 203 -14.94 1.22 -1.78
N HIS A 204 -16.20 0.93 -2.07
CA HIS A 204 -17.28 0.92 -1.08
C HIS A 204 -17.76 -0.49 -0.73
N ASN A 205 -17.12 -1.53 -1.28
CA ASN A 205 -17.51 -2.92 -1.07
C ASN A 205 -16.92 -3.46 0.25
N GLU A 206 -17.80 -3.66 1.23
CA GLU A 206 -17.42 -4.11 2.57
C GLU A 206 -16.84 -5.53 2.59
N ASP A 207 -17.31 -6.42 1.71
CA ASP A 207 -16.77 -7.78 1.62
C ASP A 207 -15.30 -7.75 1.17
N GLN A 208 -14.94 -6.88 0.21
CA GLN A 208 -13.56 -6.77 -0.28
C GLN A 208 -12.63 -6.13 0.77
N TRP A 209 -13.12 -5.14 1.52
CA TRP A 209 -12.38 -4.61 2.67
C TRP A 209 -12.16 -5.69 3.71
N HIS A 210 -13.20 -6.50 4.01
CA HIS A 210 -13.04 -7.61 4.94
C HIS A 210 -12.03 -8.65 4.42
N GLU A 211 -12.01 -8.93 3.12
CA GLU A 211 -10.99 -9.80 2.51
C GLU A 211 -9.58 -9.26 2.70
N TRP A 212 -9.39 -7.96 2.51
CA TRP A 212 -8.09 -7.31 2.68
C TRP A 212 -7.58 -7.44 4.13
N PHE A 213 -8.42 -7.10 5.10
CA PHE A 213 -8.09 -7.27 6.51
C PHE A 213 -7.88 -8.74 6.89
N LYS A 214 -8.67 -9.66 6.35
CA LYS A 214 -8.55 -11.10 6.59
C LYS A 214 -7.28 -11.68 5.98
N ALA A 215 -6.91 -11.25 4.78
CA ALA A 215 -5.71 -11.70 4.08
C ALA A 215 -4.43 -11.30 4.80
N GLY A 216 -4.33 -10.03 5.23
CA GLY A 216 -3.24 -9.54 6.06
C GLY A 216 -3.27 -10.07 7.49
N GLY A 217 -4.48 -10.29 8.03
CA GLY A 217 -4.72 -10.91 9.33
C GLY A 217 -3.92 -10.28 10.45
N TRP A 218 -3.20 -11.10 11.22
CA TRP A 218 -2.37 -10.63 12.33
C TRP A 218 -1.15 -9.79 11.88
N ILE A 219 -0.76 -9.84 10.61
CA ILE A 219 0.34 -9.02 10.09
C ILE A 219 -0.04 -7.53 10.17
N HIS A 220 -1.25 -7.14 9.73
CA HIS A 220 -1.74 -5.76 9.84
C HIS A 220 -1.89 -5.29 11.28
N ARG A 221 -2.07 -6.22 12.21
CA ARG A 221 -2.18 -5.93 13.64
C ARG A 221 -0.83 -5.73 14.30
N SER A 222 0.25 -6.27 13.71
CA SER A 222 1.61 -6.26 14.29
C SER A 222 2.56 -5.29 13.59
N LEU A 223 2.37 -5.07 12.28
CA LEU A 223 3.17 -4.15 11.48
C LEU A 223 2.32 -2.94 11.07
N PRO A 224 2.74 -1.72 11.43
CA PRO A 224 2.05 -0.52 10.98
C PRO A 224 1.94 -0.43 9.45
N SER A 225 0.80 0.01 8.95
CA SER A 225 0.53 0.18 7.52
C SER A 225 0.66 1.65 7.11
N LEU A 226 1.34 1.90 6.00
CA LEU A 226 1.45 3.20 5.31
C LEU A 226 0.76 3.10 3.94
N PRO A 227 -0.57 3.19 3.86
CA PRO A 227 -1.29 3.09 2.60
C PRO A 227 -1.39 4.43 1.88
N VAL A 228 -1.38 4.40 0.56
CA VAL A 228 -1.87 5.48 -0.30
C VAL A 228 -3.07 4.99 -1.10
N PRO A 229 -4.06 5.83 -1.44
CA PRO A 229 -5.16 5.38 -2.25
C PRO A 229 -4.75 5.27 -3.72
N GLY A 230 -5.16 4.14 -4.36
CA GLY A 230 -5.14 3.99 -5.80
C GLY A 230 -6.46 4.44 -6.44
N ASN A 231 -6.60 4.20 -7.74
CA ASN A 231 -7.84 4.58 -8.42
C ASN A 231 -9.02 3.67 -8.05
N HIS A 232 -8.77 2.52 -7.50
CA HIS A 232 -9.80 1.61 -7.00
C HIS A 232 -10.30 1.94 -5.59
N GLU A 233 -9.63 2.83 -4.86
CA GLU A 233 -10.18 3.47 -3.66
C GLU A 233 -11.11 4.65 -3.98
N TYR A 234 -11.31 4.99 -5.26
CA TYR A 234 -12.23 6.01 -5.73
C TYR A 234 -13.30 5.40 -6.64
N GLY A 235 -14.57 5.69 -6.37
CA GLY A 235 -15.70 5.23 -7.19
C GLY A 235 -16.97 6.00 -6.92
N PRO A 236 -18.03 5.78 -7.70
CA PRO A 236 -19.35 6.30 -7.40
C PRO A 236 -19.88 5.67 -6.11
N LEU A 237 -20.46 6.49 -5.24
CA LEU A 237 -21.06 6.01 -3.99
C LEU A 237 -22.52 5.65 -4.18
N TYR A 238 -23.24 6.48 -4.96
CA TYR A 238 -24.67 6.32 -5.25
C TYR A 238 -24.96 6.30 -6.75
N GLN A 239 -26.20 5.96 -7.12
CA GLN A 239 -26.61 5.89 -8.51
C GLN A 239 -26.44 7.23 -9.26
N ASP A 240 -26.66 8.35 -8.59
CA ASP A 240 -26.46 9.68 -9.17
C ASP A 240 -24.99 9.94 -9.48
N ASP A 241 -24.08 9.57 -8.58
CA ASP A 241 -22.63 9.66 -8.81
C ASP A 241 -22.21 8.84 -10.04
N LEU A 242 -22.84 7.69 -10.24
CA LEU A 242 -22.58 6.83 -11.39
C LEU A 242 -23.04 7.51 -12.69
N ALA A 243 -24.23 8.10 -12.69
CA ALA A 243 -24.81 8.81 -13.85
C ALA A 243 -23.96 10.05 -14.19
N GLU A 244 -23.50 10.78 -13.20
CA GLU A 244 -22.65 11.98 -13.33
C GLU A 244 -21.15 11.68 -13.49
N LYS A 245 -20.74 10.40 -13.43
CA LYS A 245 -19.35 9.94 -13.45
C LYS A 245 -18.48 10.54 -12.34
N VAL A 246 -19.07 10.85 -11.20
CA VAL A 246 -18.38 11.34 -10.02
C VAL A 246 -17.74 10.17 -9.29
N ARG A 247 -16.47 10.33 -8.89
CA ARG A 247 -15.73 9.34 -8.10
C ARG A 247 -15.37 9.93 -6.76
N LYS A 248 -15.77 9.26 -5.70
CA LYS A 248 -15.52 9.63 -4.30
C LYS A 248 -14.55 8.63 -3.68
N LEU A 249 -13.71 9.11 -2.76
CA LEU A 249 -12.89 8.23 -1.94
C LEU A 249 -13.80 7.24 -1.19
N SER A 250 -13.31 6.03 -0.98
CA SER A 250 -13.95 5.05 -0.12
C SER A 250 -14.43 5.70 1.18
N ILE A 251 -15.71 5.56 1.49
CA ILE A 251 -16.30 6.11 2.73
C ILE A 251 -15.74 5.42 3.98
N GLN A 252 -15.13 4.25 3.81
CA GLN A 252 -14.45 3.52 4.88
C GLN A 252 -13.03 4.04 5.15
N TRP A 253 -12.39 4.76 4.21
CA TRP A 253 -10.96 5.07 4.27
C TRP A 253 -10.52 5.74 5.58
N ASN A 254 -11.09 6.91 5.89
CA ASN A 254 -10.72 7.67 7.08
C ASN A 254 -11.23 7.04 8.38
N ASP A 255 -12.18 6.10 8.30
CA ASP A 255 -12.65 5.33 9.46
C ASP A 255 -11.77 4.09 9.72
N GLN A 256 -11.12 3.54 8.66
CA GLN A 256 -10.27 2.36 8.75
C GLN A 256 -8.81 2.68 9.06
N PHE A 257 -8.34 3.88 8.68
CA PHE A 257 -6.95 4.28 8.84
C PHE A 257 -6.86 5.58 9.63
N THR A 258 -5.97 5.62 10.61
CA THR A 258 -5.60 6.84 11.34
C THR A 258 -4.19 7.22 10.94
N LEU A 259 -4.08 8.09 9.95
CA LEU A 259 -2.82 8.48 9.32
C LEU A 259 -2.43 9.92 9.66
N PRO A 260 -1.19 10.39 9.37
CA PRO A 260 -0.81 11.76 9.63
C PRO A 260 -1.70 12.78 8.92
N GLN A 261 -2.08 13.83 9.65
CA GLN A 261 -2.88 14.94 9.11
C GLN A 261 -2.03 16.15 8.72
N ASN A 262 -0.79 15.91 8.28
CA ASN A 262 0.17 16.93 7.86
C ASN A 262 0.19 17.18 6.34
N GLY A 263 -0.80 16.64 5.63
CA GLY A 263 -0.97 16.77 4.18
C GLY A 263 -1.81 17.97 3.75
N VAL A 264 -2.21 17.97 2.50
CA VAL A 264 -3.05 19.00 1.88
C VAL A 264 -4.46 18.97 2.42
N LYS A 265 -4.97 20.11 2.88
CA LYS A 265 -6.35 20.24 3.37
C LYS A 265 -7.36 19.80 2.29
N GLY A 266 -8.29 18.93 2.68
CA GLY A 266 -9.32 18.36 1.81
C GLY A 266 -8.99 16.96 1.30
N ILE A 267 -7.76 16.49 1.50
CA ILE A 267 -7.33 15.11 1.19
C ILE A 267 -6.42 14.55 2.31
N LEU A 268 -6.62 15.01 3.54
CA LEU A 268 -5.90 14.49 4.72
C LEU A 268 -6.04 12.99 4.82
N GLU A 269 -5.02 12.35 5.40
CA GLU A 269 -4.93 10.88 5.54
C GLU A 269 -4.85 10.09 4.21
N THR A 270 -4.82 10.81 3.07
CA THR A 270 -4.52 10.24 1.74
C THR A 270 -3.26 10.85 1.11
N ASN A 271 -2.81 11.98 1.69
CA ASN A 271 -1.60 12.69 1.38
C ASN A 271 -0.96 13.12 2.70
N TYR A 272 0.26 12.65 2.97
CA TYR A 272 0.96 12.88 4.25
C TYR A 272 2.45 12.54 4.12
N TYR A 273 3.23 12.82 5.16
CA TYR A 273 4.58 12.28 5.30
C TYR A 273 4.80 11.71 6.70
N VAL A 274 5.75 10.77 6.79
CA VAL A 274 6.25 10.17 8.03
C VAL A 274 7.77 10.20 8.01
N ASP A 275 8.39 10.66 9.09
CA ASP A 275 9.82 10.53 9.31
C ASP A 275 10.09 9.27 10.16
N TYR A 276 10.94 8.37 9.66
CA TYR A 276 11.28 7.13 10.32
C TYR A 276 12.79 6.88 10.26
N GLN A 277 13.49 6.95 11.36
CA GLN A 277 14.92 6.62 11.52
C GLN A 277 15.83 7.16 10.38
N GLY A 278 15.70 8.46 10.07
CA GLY A 278 16.53 9.14 9.06
C GLY A 278 16.01 9.03 7.61
N VAL A 279 14.78 8.60 7.44
CA VAL A 279 14.08 8.53 6.15
C VAL A 279 12.77 9.30 6.20
N ARG A 280 12.54 10.16 5.21
CA ARG A 280 11.20 10.74 4.97
C ARG A 280 10.44 9.93 3.95
N PHE A 281 9.33 9.35 4.37
CA PHE A 281 8.34 8.70 3.52
C PHE A 281 7.25 9.70 3.16
N VAL A 282 7.11 10.02 1.87
CA VAL A 282 6.12 10.99 1.37
C VAL A 282 5.02 10.26 0.63
N ALA A 283 3.86 10.19 1.23
CA ALA A 283 2.65 9.60 0.66
C ALA A 283 1.88 10.63 -0.16
N LEU A 284 1.64 10.34 -1.43
CA LEU A 284 0.98 11.24 -2.38
C LEU A 284 -0.28 10.59 -2.95
N ASN A 285 -1.36 11.35 -3.01
CA ASN A 285 -2.63 10.92 -3.61
C ASN A 285 -2.65 11.25 -5.10
N SER A 286 -2.30 10.32 -5.94
CA SER A 286 -2.24 10.52 -7.39
C SER A 286 -3.59 10.55 -8.11
N ASN A 287 -4.71 10.54 -7.37
CA ASN A 287 -6.06 10.60 -7.94
C ASN A 287 -6.61 12.03 -8.06
N THR A 288 -6.16 12.95 -7.21
CA THR A 288 -6.77 14.28 -7.10
C THR A 288 -5.78 15.33 -6.62
N MET A 289 -6.10 16.60 -6.83
CA MET A 289 -5.37 17.79 -6.34
C MET A 289 -3.85 17.77 -6.62
N ILE A 290 -3.40 17.16 -7.72
CA ILE A 290 -1.97 16.98 -8.06
C ILE A 290 -1.18 18.29 -7.94
N LYS A 291 -1.71 19.40 -8.48
CA LYS A 291 -1.08 20.70 -8.43
C LYS A 291 -0.94 21.23 -7.00
N LYS A 292 -1.99 21.14 -6.17
CA LYS A 292 -1.91 21.56 -4.76
C LYS A 292 -0.94 20.70 -3.95
N GLN A 293 -0.90 19.41 -4.26
CA GLN A 293 0.07 18.54 -3.65
C GLN A 293 1.51 18.87 -4.06
N SER A 294 1.75 19.36 -5.29
CA SER A 294 3.12 19.78 -5.68
C SER A 294 3.61 21.00 -4.90
N GLU A 295 2.75 21.94 -4.58
CA GLU A 295 3.09 23.09 -3.72
C GLU A 295 3.46 22.62 -2.29
N TRP A 296 2.66 21.76 -1.71
CA TRP A 296 2.93 21.13 -0.41
C TRP A 296 4.19 20.25 -0.46
N LEU A 297 4.36 19.46 -1.50
CA LEU A 297 5.49 18.55 -1.70
C LEU A 297 6.81 19.33 -1.76
N GLU A 298 6.83 20.48 -2.43
CA GLU A 298 8.02 21.33 -2.49
C GLU A 298 8.46 21.76 -1.09
N GLU A 299 7.54 22.21 -0.25
CA GLU A 299 7.84 22.60 1.13
C GLU A 299 8.31 21.40 1.99
N VAL A 300 7.66 20.25 1.82
CA VAL A 300 8.04 19.02 2.53
C VAL A 300 9.43 18.55 2.15
N LEU A 301 9.78 18.58 0.86
CA LEU A 301 11.09 18.17 0.38
C LEU A 301 12.19 19.18 0.74
N LYS A 302 11.91 20.48 0.64
CA LYS A 302 12.82 21.56 1.00
C LYS A 302 13.22 21.53 2.47
N ASN A 303 12.27 21.22 3.35
CA ASN A 303 12.44 21.19 4.80
C ASN A 303 12.70 19.76 5.34
N ASN A 304 13.25 18.88 4.53
CA ASN A 304 13.55 17.51 4.93
C ASN A 304 14.90 17.40 5.63
N PRO A 305 14.95 17.09 6.94
CA PRO A 305 16.21 16.91 7.66
C PRO A 305 16.81 15.50 7.46
N ASN A 306 16.07 14.58 6.84
CA ASN A 306 16.47 13.18 6.75
C ASN A 306 17.44 12.94 5.59
N LYS A 307 18.25 11.92 5.72
CA LYS A 307 19.21 11.51 4.71
C LYS A 307 18.55 10.93 3.47
N TRP A 308 17.47 10.17 3.65
CA TRP A 308 16.77 9.48 2.60
C TRP A 308 15.35 10.04 2.40
N THR A 309 14.89 10.01 1.15
CA THR A 309 13.53 10.40 0.77
C THR A 309 12.93 9.36 -0.13
N ILE A 310 11.81 8.78 0.28
CA ILE A 310 11.06 7.79 -0.47
C ILE A 310 9.65 8.32 -0.73
N ALA A 311 9.29 8.46 -2.00
CA ALA A 311 7.93 8.84 -2.41
C ALA A 311 7.07 7.60 -2.66
N ILE A 312 5.81 7.64 -2.20
CA ILE A 312 4.85 6.54 -2.31
C ILE A 312 3.59 7.08 -2.96
N PHE A 313 3.18 6.51 -4.08
CA PHE A 313 1.94 6.90 -4.77
C PHE A 313 1.53 5.83 -5.77
N HIS A 314 0.27 5.87 -6.21
CA HIS A 314 -0.27 4.79 -7.02
C HIS A 314 0.05 4.91 -8.51
N HIS A 315 -0.37 6.01 -9.18
CA HIS A 315 -0.18 6.16 -10.63
C HIS A 315 1.27 6.47 -10.98
N PRO A 316 1.94 5.63 -11.79
CA PRO A 316 3.38 5.78 -12.02
C PRO A 316 3.74 7.00 -12.85
N VAL A 317 4.90 7.60 -12.54
CA VAL A 317 5.52 8.67 -13.35
C VAL A 317 5.84 8.18 -14.75
N PHE A 318 6.33 6.94 -14.86
CA PHE A 318 6.60 6.25 -16.11
C PHE A 318 5.82 4.95 -16.13
N SER A 319 4.83 4.85 -17.00
CA SER A 319 3.97 3.68 -17.05
C SER A 319 4.67 2.50 -17.73
N ALA A 320 4.45 1.31 -17.17
CA ALA A 320 4.89 0.04 -17.73
C ALA A 320 3.88 -0.53 -18.73
N SER A 321 2.67 0.02 -18.83
CA SER A 321 1.58 -0.48 -19.63
C SER A 321 1.11 0.54 -20.66
N ARG A 322 0.81 0.07 -21.89
CA ARG A 322 0.38 0.94 -22.99
C ARG A 322 -0.95 1.65 -22.67
N GLY A 323 -1.01 2.96 -22.97
CA GLY A 323 -2.23 3.76 -22.83
C GLY A 323 -2.55 4.16 -21.40
N ARG A 324 -1.61 4.00 -20.46
CA ARG A 324 -1.75 4.34 -19.05
C ARG A 324 -0.85 5.51 -18.63
N ASP A 325 -0.52 6.41 -19.55
CA ASP A 325 0.34 7.54 -19.28
C ASP A 325 -0.26 8.51 -18.26
N ASN A 326 0.51 8.85 -17.24
CA ASN A 326 0.13 9.76 -16.15
C ASN A 326 0.86 11.10 -16.29
N LYS A 327 0.63 11.77 -17.41
CA LYS A 327 1.29 13.01 -17.78
C LYS A 327 1.27 14.06 -16.66
N THR A 328 0.12 14.28 -16.02
CA THR A 328 -0.02 15.27 -14.95
C THR A 328 0.87 14.93 -13.74
N VAL A 329 0.91 13.67 -13.31
CA VAL A 329 1.80 13.24 -12.22
C VAL A 329 3.26 13.51 -12.59
N ARG A 330 3.65 13.16 -13.82
CA ARG A 330 5.02 13.37 -14.31
C ARG A 330 5.39 14.85 -14.40
N GLU A 331 4.50 15.70 -14.92
CA GLU A 331 4.77 17.14 -15.10
C GLU A 331 4.90 17.89 -13.78
N TYR A 332 4.12 17.54 -12.76
CA TYR A 332 4.11 18.25 -11.48
C TYR A 332 5.08 17.69 -10.45
N TRP A 333 5.29 16.38 -10.37
CA TRP A 333 6.08 15.81 -9.27
C TRP A 333 7.50 15.46 -9.65
N LYS A 334 7.74 14.96 -10.89
CA LYS A 334 9.09 14.60 -11.33
C LYS A 334 10.10 15.75 -11.22
N PRO A 335 9.79 17.01 -11.64
CA PRO A 335 10.72 18.13 -11.48
C PRO A 335 11.11 18.40 -10.02
N LEU A 336 10.19 18.18 -9.08
CA LEU A 336 10.47 18.30 -7.64
C LEU A 336 11.34 17.13 -7.14
N PHE A 337 11.07 15.92 -7.61
CA PHE A 337 11.90 14.76 -7.28
C PHE A 337 13.34 14.97 -7.75
N ASP A 338 13.55 15.48 -8.96
CA ASP A 338 14.87 15.77 -9.51
C ASP A 338 15.56 16.90 -8.72
N LYS A 339 14.82 18.00 -8.45
CA LYS A 339 15.34 19.17 -7.73
C LYS A 339 15.81 18.84 -6.32
N TYR A 340 15.01 18.07 -5.60
CA TYR A 340 15.26 17.73 -4.19
C TYR A 340 15.89 16.33 -4.00
N LYS A 341 16.28 15.67 -5.09
CA LYS A 341 17.00 14.39 -5.09
C LYS A 341 16.25 13.30 -4.31
N VAL A 342 14.96 13.10 -4.62
CA VAL A 342 14.20 11.97 -4.11
C VAL A 342 14.90 10.68 -4.53
N ASP A 343 15.10 9.76 -3.61
CA ASP A 343 15.93 8.57 -3.84
C ASP A 343 15.19 7.46 -4.55
N LEU A 344 13.95 7.20 -4.12
CA LEU A 344 13.15 6.08 -4.56
C LEU A 344 11.67 6.49 -4.68
N ALA A 345 11.00 6.09 -5.75
CA ALA A 345 9.56 6.24 -5.94
C ALA A 345 8.91 4.86 -6.06
N LEU A 346 8.04 4.51 -5.11
CA LEU A 346 7.32 3.24 -5.02
C LEU A 346 5.90 3.42 -5.53
N GLN A 347 5.53 2.69 -6.58
CA GLN A 347 4.32 2.91 -7.38
C GLN A 347 3.58 1.61 -7.69
N GLY A 348 2.28 1.68 -8.01
CA GLY A 348 1.43 0.56 -8.41
C GLY A 348 0.83 0.71 -9.79
N HIS A 349 -0.47 0.37 -9.90
CA HIS A 349 -1.34 0.66 -11.03
C HIS A 349 -1.18 -0.24 -12.27
N ASP A 350 0.03 -0.53 -12.69
CA ASP A 350 0.28 -1.14 -14.01
C ASP A 350 0.20 -2.67 -14.03
N HIS A 351 0.00 -3.31 -12.89
CA HIS A 351 -0.14 -4.77 -12.74
C HIS A 351 1.00 -5.56 -13.43
N SER A 352 2.18 -4.98 -13.44
CA SER A 352 3.42 -5.53 -13.97
C SER A 352 4.59 -4.97 -13.17
N TYR A 353 5.80 -5.44 -13.43
CA TYR A 353 6.99 -4.93 -12.78
C TYR A 353 7.85 -4.14 -13.76
N THR A 354 8.21 -2.93 -13.35
CA THR A 354 9.22 -2.15 -14.07
C THR A 354 10.04 -1.34 -13.08
N ARG A 355 11.34 -1.42 -13.19
CA ARG A 355 12.29 -0.57 -12.46
C ARG A 355 13.19 0.15 -13.45
N GLY A 356 13.44 1.40 -13.14
CA GLY A 356 14.34 2.22 -13.95
C GLY A 356 14.67 3.55 -13.29
N LYS A 357 15.42 4.38 -14.01
CA LYS A 357 15.97 5.64 -13.51
C LYS A 357 16.00 6.71 -14.60
N VAL A 358 16.20 7.95 -14.18
CA VAL A 358 16.28 9.11 -15.08
C VAL A 358 17.74 9.43 -15.38
N SER A 359 18.09 9.41 -16.67
CA SER A 359 19.44 9.69 -17.15
C SER A 359 19.89 11.17 -17.01
N PRO A 360 19.04 12.19 -17.12
CA PRO A 360 19.47 13.61 -17.08
C PRO A 360 20.14 14.05 -15.77
N PHE A 361 19.86 13.35 -14.68
CA PHE A 361 20.49 13.63 -13.39
C PHE A 361 22.04 13.49 -13.47
N GLU A 362 22.52 12.62 -14.31
CA GLU A 362 23.96 12.33 -14.51
C GLU A 362 24.69 13.46 -15.20
N LYS A 363 23.99 14.35 -15.94
CA LYS A 363 24.61 15.43 -16.71
C LYS A 363 25.20 16.55 -15.85
N ASN A 364 24.75 16.67 -14.59
CA ASN A 364 25.15 17.73 -13.66
C ASN A 364 26.19 17.29 -12.64
N THR A 365 26.84 16.13 -12.81
CA THR A 365 27.75 15.57 -11.84
C THR A 365 29.17 16.07 -12.01
N LEU A 366 29.86 16.20 -10.87
CA LEU A 366 31.21 16.71 -10.76
C LEU A 366 32.21 15.95 -11.64
N SER A 367 33.13 16.69 -12.25
CA SER A 367 34.23 16.13 -13.04
C SER A 367 35.06 15.16 -12.20
N GLY A 368 35.19 13.91 -12.63
CA GLY A 368 36.04 12.90 -12.00
C GLY A 368 35.34 11.66 -11.45
N GLN A 369 34.01 11.66 -11.33
CA GLN A 369 33.27 10.44 -10.96
C GLN A 369 32.89 9.60 -12.18
N ASN A 370 32.86 8.28 -12.00
CA ASN A 370 32.43 7.36 -13.06
C ASN A 370 30.91 7.54 -13.26
N LYS A 371 30.50 8.21 -14.33
CA LYS A 371 29.11 8.56 -14.64
C LYS A 371 28.16 7.37 -14.74
N LYS A 372 28.69 6.16 -14.93
CA LYS A 372 27.88 4.94 -15.04
C LYS A 372 27.27 4.50 -13.70
N ASP A 373 27.87 4.90 -12.59
CA ASP A 373 27.47 4.46 -11.25
C ASP A 373 26.51 5.45 -10.55
N LEU A 374 26.33 6.66 -11.11
CA LEU A 374 25.44 7.66 -10.56
C LEU A 374 24.01 7.47 -11.04
N THR A 375 23.05 7.76 -10.17
CA THR A 375 21.64 7.71 -10.48
C THR A 375 20.87 8.88 -9.88
N GLY A 376 19.79 9.30 -10.55
CA GLY A 376 18.73 10.10 -9.97
C GLY A 376 17.73 9.23 -9.21
N THR A 377 16.48 9.68 -9.14
CA THR A 377 15.38 8.94 -8.56
C THR A 377 15.24 7.58 -9.26
N VAL A 378 15.20 6.50 -8.48
CA VAL A 378 14.83 5.17 -8.98
C VAL A 378 13.32 5.04 -8.88
N TYR A 379 12.68 4.71 -10.01
CA TYR A 379 11.23 4.50 -10.08
C TYR A 379 10.94 3.00 -10.15
N VAL A 380 10.05 2.54 -9.27
CA VAL A 380 9.59 1.15 -9.24
C VAL A 380 8.09 1.11 -9.37
N VAL A 381 7.60 0.29 -10.29
CA VAL A 381 6.20 -0.14 -10.39
C VAL A 381 6.16 -1.60 -10.05
N SER A 382 5.28 -2.01 -9.12
CA SER A 382 5.15 -3.40 -8.70
C SER A 382 3.69 -3.78 -8.51
N VAL A 383 3.39 -5.09 -8.62
CA VAL A 383 2.07 -5.65 -8.40
C VAL A 383 2.15 -6.86 -7.47
N SER A 384 1.30 -6.87 -6.45
CA SER A 384 1.26 -7.96 -5.47
C SER A 384 0.00 -8.84 -5.56
N GLY A 385 -1.08 -8.33 -6.13
CA GLY A 385 -2.36 -9.02 -6.29
C GLY A 385 -2.43 -10.00 -7.46
N GLY A 386 -3.63 -10.52 -7.70
CA GLY A 386 -3.88 -11.55 -8.72
C GLY A 386 -4.11 -11.02 -10.14
N LYS A 387 -4.32 -9.72 -10.32
CA LYS A 387 -4.57 -9.10 -11.63
C LYS A 387 -3.25 -8.75 -12.32
N MET A 388 -3.07 -9.23 -13.55
CA MET A 388 -1.81 -9.11 -14.27
C MET A 388 -1.99 -8.49 -15.65
N TYR A 389 -1.07 -7.59 -16.04
CA TYR A 389 -1.02 -7.02 -17.38
C TYR A 389 0.27 -7.40 -18.11
N GLN A 390 0.23 -7.27 -19.44
CA GLN A 390 1.41 -7.41 -20.28
C GLN A 390 2.16 -6.08 -20.36
N LEU A 391 3.48 -6.16 -20.37
CA LEU A 391 4.35 -5.01 -20.58
C LEU A 391 4.20 -4.47 -21.99
N LYS A 392 3.95 -3.18 -22.13
CA LYS A 392 3.86 -2.47 -23.41
C LYS A 392 4.35 -1.02 -23.29
N SER A 393 5.35 -0.75 -22.47
CA SER A 393 5.77 0.61 -22.17
C SER A 393 6.91 1.10 -23.05
N ASN A 394 7.02 2.39 -23.17
CA ASN A 394 8.02 3.09 -23.91
C ASN A 394 8.66 4.20 -23.05
N TRP A 395 9.43 3.79 -22.05
CA TRP A 395 10.12 4.73 -21.16
C TRP A 395 11.14 5.60 -21.89
N ASP A 396 11.66 5.10 -23.02
CA ASP A 396 12.67 5.80 -23.83
C ASP A 396 12.13 7.15 -24.36
N ASP A 397 10.81 7.26 -24.57
CA ASP A 397 10.16 8.51 -24.98
C ASP A 397 10.24 9.62 -23.91
N TYR A 398 10.62 9.27 -22.67
CA TYR A 398 10.66 10.20 -21.53
C TYR A 398 12.06 10.42 -20.96
N GLU A 399 13.09 10.09 -21.70
CA GLU A 399 14.49 10.14 -21.22
C GLU A 399 14.72 9.27 -19.95
N ALA A 400 13.92 8.23 -19.77
CA ALA A 400 14.00 7.30 -18.66
C ALA A 400 14.46 5.93 -19.14
N LYS A 401 15.35 5.29 -18.37
CA LYS A 401 15.96 4.02 -18.72
C LYS A 401 15.38 2.90 -17.85
N ARG A 402 14.85 1.88 -18.50
CA ARG A 402 14.44 0.64 -17.82
C ARG A 402 15.65 -0.24 -17.53
N ASP A 403 15.80 -0.63 -16.30
CA ASP A 403 16.86 -1.55 -15.86
C ASP A 403 16.34 -2.98 -15.69
N LYS A 404 15.09 -3.14 -15.22
CA LYS A 404 14.45 -4.44 -15.00
C LYS A 404 12.96 -4.38 -15.35
N ILE A 405 12.47 -5.44 -15.99
CA ILE A 405 11.06 -5.59 -16.35
C ILE A 405 10.57 -7.01 -16.03
N GLY A 406 9.27 -7.14 -15.76
CA GLY A 406 8.62 -8.44 -15.54
C GLY A 406 7.09 -8.34 -15.62
N SER A 407 6.47 -9.43 -16.01
CA SER A 407 5.02 -9.57 -16.07
C SER A 407 4.59 -10.95 -15.58
N GLN A 408 3.29 -11.13 -15.30
CA GLN A 408 2.70 -12.40 -14.89
C GLN A 408 3.33 -12.98 -13.60
N LYS A 409 3.71 -12.10 -12.65
CA LYS A 409 4.32 -12.48 -11.37
C LYS A 409 3.74 -11.63 -10.26
N GLN A 410 3.25 -12.27 -9.19
CA GLN A 410 2.99 -11.58 -7.93
C GLN A 410 4.34 -11.31 -7.25
N LEU A 411 4.56 -10.07 -6.87
CA LEU A 411 5.83 -9.63 -6.28
C LEU A 411 5.57 -8.85 -4.98
N PHE A 412 6.46 -9.02 -4.03
CA PHE A 412 6.62 -8.16 -2.86
C PHE A 412 8.07 -7.73 -2.73
N GLN A 413 8.30 -6.65 -2.02
CA GLN A 413 9.64 -6.14 -1.85
C GLN A 413 10.00 -6.04 -0.37
N VAL A 414 11.26 -6.32 -0.08
CA VAL A 414 11.94 -6.03 1.18
C VAL A 414 12.96 -4.94 0.90
N ILE A 415 12.84 -3.83 1.60
CA ILE A 415 13.75 -2.69 1.46
C ILE A 415 14.40 -2.45 2.81
N SER A 416 15.72 -2.44 2.83
CA SER A 416 16.50 -2.23 4.06
C SER A 416 17.32 -0.95 3.95
N ILE A 417 17.43 -0.22 5.06
CA ILE A 417 18.23 1.01 5.16
C ILE A 417 19.22 0.86 6.31
N ASP A 418 20.49 1.09 6.00
CA ASP A 418 21.59 1.09 6.96
C ASP A 418 22.56 2.24 6.63
N GLY A 419 22.47 3.31 7.39
CA GLY A 419 23.33 4.48 7.24
C GLY A 419 23.26 5.09 5.83
N ASN A 420 24.28 4.85 5.01
CA ASN A 420 24.41 5.35 3.64
C ASN A 420 23.90 4.37 2.58
N LYS A 421 23.39 3.22 2.97
CA LYS A 421 22.97 2.16 2.06
C LYS A 421 21.48 1.93 2.12
N LEU A 422 20.85 1.82 0.96
CA LEU A 422 19.49 1.35 0.76
C LEU A 422 19.57 0.10 -0.13
N LEU A 423 19.20 -1.05 0.42
CA LEU A 423 19.16 -2.31 -0.30
C LEU A 423 17.71 -2.64 -0.63
N TYR A 424 17.42 -2.76 -1.93
CA TYR A 424 16.11 -3.15 -2.45
C TYR A 424 16.16 -4.58 -2.98
N LYS A 425 15.23 -5.41 -2.54
CA LYS A 425 15.02 -6.77 -3.04
C LYS A 425 13.56 -7.02 -3.38
N SER A 426 13.30 -7.50 -4.59
CA SER A 426 11.98 -7.94 -5.03
C SER A 426 11.93 -9.46 -5.08
N PHE A 427 10.88 -10.04 -4.51
CA PHE A 427 10.69 -11.49 -4.45
C PHE A 427 9.37 -11.90 -5.07
N THR A 428 9.33 -13.09 -5.67
CA THR A 428 8.09 -13.71 -6.13
C THR A 428 7.24 -14.22 -4.95
N ALA A 429 5.98 -14.53 -5.19
CA ALA A 429 5.12 -15.20 -4.20
C ALA A 429 5.61 -16.60 -3.76
N LEU A 430 6.69 -17.11 -4.35
CA LEU A 430 7.39 -18.33 -3.93
C LEU A 430 8.64 -18.03 -3.08
N GLY A 431 8.94 -16.75 -2.82
CA GLY A 431 10.13 -16.33 -2.07
C GLY A 431 11.42 -16.32 -2.89
N GLU A 432 11.34 -16.47 -4.22
CA GLU A 432 12.49 -16.42 -5.12
C GLU A 432 12.89 -14.96 -5.42
N LEU A 433 14.18 -14.66 -5.37
CA LEU A 433 14.71 -13.34 -5.73
C LEU A 433 14.45 -13.06 -7.22
N PHE A 434 13.77 -11.95 -7.51
CA PHE A 434 13.44 -11.52 -8.87
C PHE A 434 14.29 -10.32 -9.33
N ASP A 435 14.50 -9.34 -8.45
CA ASP A 435 15.30 -8.14 -8.72
C ASP A 435 16.01 -7.66 -7.45
N GLU A 436 17.17 -7.06 -7.63
CA GLU A 436 17.98 -6.51 -6.52
C GLU A 436 18.79 -5.32 -7.00
N PHE A 437 18.91 -4.31 -6.15
CA PHE A 437 19.90 -3.23 -6.31
C PHE A 437 20.21 -2.58 -4.95
N GLU A 438 21.36 -1.94 -4.88
CA GLU A 438 21.77 -1.12 -3.74
C GLU A 438 21.95 0.34 -4.18
N LEU A 439 21.39 1.29 -3.43
CA LEU A 439 21.73 2.69 -3.52
C LEU A 439 22.71 3.04 -2.41
N VAL A 440 23.76 3.75 -2.78
CA VAL A 440 24.74 4.30 -1.84
C VAL A 440 24.70 5.80 -1.88
N LYS A 441 24.38 6.45 -0.76
CA LYS A 441 24.34 7.90 -0.62
C LYS A 441 25.76 8.45 -0.54
N ASN A 442 26.15 9.28 -1.50
CA ASN A 442 27.42 9.97 -1.54
C ASN A 442 27.40 11.21 -0.62
N GLU A 443 28.59 11.75 -0.28
CA GLU A 443 28.72 12.93 0.56
C GLU A 443 28.02 14.18 0.01
N ASN A 444 27.96 14.32 -1.31
CA ASN A 444 27.25 15.43 -2.00
C ASN A 444 25.72 15.22 -2.10
N GLY A 445 25.19 14.18 -1.47
CA GLY A 445 23.77 13.82 -1.48
C GLY A 445 23.28 13.17 -2.77
N SER A 446 24.14 12.87 -3.74
CA SER A 446 23.81 12.05 -4.90
C SER A 446 23.78 10.56 -4.53
N ASN A 447 23.18 9.73 -5.38
CA ASN A 447 23.22 8.28 -5.22
C ASN A 447 24.12 7.63 -6.26
N SER A 448 24.89 6.64 -5.83
CA SER A 448 25.43 5.61 -6.70
C SER A 448 24.54 4.38 -6.65
N ILE A 449 24.40 3.67 -7.75
CA ILE A 449 23.61 2.43 -7.84
C ILE A 449 24.53 1.26 -8.19
N VAL A 450 24.38 0.18 -7.41
CA VAL A 450 24.99 -1.13 -7.67
C VAL A 450 23.87 -2.12 -8.00
N GLN A 451 24.06 -2.88 -9.09
CA GLN A 451 23.05 -3.83 -9.61
C GLN A 451 23.64 -5.24 -9.65
#